data_9dbf12eb54b27068facd644148ffe083
#
_entry.id   9dbf12eb54b27068facd644148ffe083
#
_cell.length_a   1.000
_cell.length_b   1.000
_cell.length_c   1.000
_cell.angle_alpha   90.00
_cell.angle_beta   90.00
_cell.angle_gamma   90.00
#
_symmetry.space_group_name_H-M   'P 1'
#
loop_
_entity.id
_entity.type
_entity.pdbx_description
1 polymer ?
#
loop_
_entity_poly.entity_id
_entity_poly.type
_entity_poly.pdbx_seq_one_letter_code
_entity_poly.pdbx_strand_id
1 'polypeptide(L)'
;AAGVMFTVDLVTGNDNNILIEGSWGLGEYVVQGTVTPDNFHVDKEKMEITDRMINDKHIRLVRKADGDCVEEVVPADEAKQQVITDAQVLELAKYAKAIEKHYGCYMDMEWGVDERDGKIWILQARPETVWSRKEKTEVSEKPSTLDAGNRDIIVKGLPASPGNAAGKAHVIINPEDIDEFKEGEILVTAMTAPDWVPAMKKAKAIVTDAGGMTCHASIVSRELGIPCIVGTKSRSHEATTSIK
;
A
#
# COMPACT_ATOMS: atom_id res chain seq x y z
N ALA A 1 5.20 2.97 16.14
CA ALA A 1 4.90 2.58 14.76
C ALA A 1 3.68 1.67 14.73
N ALA A 2 2.94 1.69 13.63
CA ALA A 2 1.79 0.82 13.44
C ALA A 2 1.56 0.55 11.94
N GLY A 3 0.76 -0.47 11.64
CA GLY A 3 0.49 -0.81 10.25
C GLY A 3 -0.41 -2.03 10.08
N VAL A 4 -0.34 -2.62 8.90
CA VAL A 4 -1.11 -3.79 8.50
C VAL A 4 -0.19 -4.89 7.99
N MET A 5 -0.67 -6.14 8.00
CA MET A 5 0.05 -7.25 7.39
C MET A 5 -0.92 -8.28 6.83
N PHE A 6 -0.48 -8.95 5.77
CA PHE A 6 -1.25 -9.97 5.05
C PHE A 6 -0.45 -11.25 4.91
N THR A 7 -1.12 -12.38 5.02
CA THR A 7 -0.48 -13.69 4.84
C THR A 7 -0.52 -14.19 3.41
N VAL A 8 -0.75 -13.32 2.46
CA VAL A 8 -0.70 -13.57 1.02
C VAL A 8 -0.22 -12.30 0.31
N ASP A 9 0.50 -12.45 -0.77
CA ASP A 9 0.83 -11.30 -1.62
C ASP A 9 -0.45 -10.80 -2.31
N LEU A 10 -0.81 -9.55 -2.05
CA LEU A 10 -2.07 -8.98 -2.54
C LEU A 10 -2.09 -8.72 -4.05
N VAL A 11 -0.92 -8.69 -4.70
CA VAL A 11 -0.78 -8.46 -6.15
C VAL A 11 -0.74 -9.76 -6.92
N THR A 12 0.12 -10.68 -6.49
CA THR A 12 0.40 -11.92 -7.23
C THR A 12 -0.43 -13.10 -6.73
N GLY A 13 -0.97 -13.03 -5.51
CA GLY A 13 -1.62 -14.15 -4.85
C GLY A 13 -0.63 -15.21 -4.35
N ASN A 14 0.66 -14.91 -4.30
CA ASN A 14 1.67 -15.82 -3.77
C ASN A 14 1.42 -16.08 -2.28
N ASP A 15 1.05 -17.31 -1.95
CA ASP A 15 0.69 -17.75 -0.61
C ASP A 15 1.91 -18.03 0.29
N ASN A 16 3.12 -18.09 -0.28
CA ASN A 16 4.36 -18.19 0.50
C ASN A 16 4.93 -16.82 0.92
N ASN A 17 4.22 -15.73 0.66
CA ASN A 17 4.67 -14.39 0.99
C ASN A 17 3.79 -13.74 2.08
N ILE A 18 4.44 -13.10 3.05
CA ILE A 18 3.80 -12.20 4.01
C ILE A 18 4.15 -10.78 3.61
N LEU A 19 3.13 -9.96 3.39
CA LEU A 19 3.26 -8.53 3.17
C LEU A 19 3.07 -7.80 4.50
N ILE A 20 4.00 -6.92 4.88
CA ILE A 20 3.92 -6.07 6.08
C ILE A 20 4.09 -4.62 5.64
N GLU A 21 3.12 -3.79 5.96
CA GLU A 21 3.17 -2.34 5.74
C GLU A 21 3.15 -1.60 7.07
N GLY A 22 3.96 -0.54 7.21
CA GLY A 22 4.01 0.23 8.44
C GLY A 22 4.44 1.68 8.26
N SER A 23 3.98 2.53 9.18
CA SER A 23 4.33 3.94 9.23
C SER A 23 4.55 4.41 10.68
N TRP A 24 5.05 5.62 10.82
CA TRP A 24 5.15 6.30 12.12
C TRP A 24 3.77 6.62 12.67
N GLY A 25 3.63 6.58 14.00
CA GLY A 25 2.40 6.92 14.70
C GLY A 25 1.33 5.84 14.65
N LEU A 26 0.05 6.24 14.60
CA LEU A 26 -1.11 5.35 14.59
C LEU A 26 -1.36 4.76 13.19
N GLY A 27 -1.86 3.51 13.14
CA GLY A 27 -2.12 2.78 11.90
C GLY A 27 -3.22 3.35 11.00
N GLU A 28 -4.03 4.28 11.51
CA GLU A 28 -5.13 4.90 10.78
C GLU A 28 -4.68 5.51 9.43
N TYR A 29 -3.53 6.20 9.41
CA TYR A 29 -3.00 6.81 8.19
C TYR A 29 -2.49 5.79 7.18
N VAL A 30 -2.10 4.59 7.62
CA VAL A 30 -1.78 3.48 6.72
C VAL A 30 -3.06 2.93 6.08
N VAL A 31 -4.08 2.64 6.90
CA VAL A 31 -5.37 2.10 6.45
C VAL A 31 -6.11 3.06 5.53
N GLN A 32 -6.13 4.35 5.86
CA GLN A 32 -6.73 5.40 5.03
C GLN A 32 -5.92 5.70 3.76
N GLY A 33 -4.64 5.28 3.70
CA GLY A 33 -3.73 5.57 2.60
C GLY A 33 -3.22 7.01 2.57
N THR A 34 -3.33 7.74 3.68
CA THR A 34 -2.86 9.13 3.81
C THR A 34 -1.34 9.23 3.69
N VAL A 35 -0.64 8.18 4.11
CA VAL A 35 0.82 8.04 3.98
C VAL A 35 1.18 6.90 3.05
N THR A 36 2.38 6.95 2.48
CA THR A 36 2.98 5.82 1.79
C THR A 36 3.83 5.05 2.80
N PRO A 37 3.40 3.87 3.28
CA PRO A 37 4.07 3.12 4.33
C PRO A 37 5.37 2.48 3.82
N ASP A 38 6.26 2.11 4.74
CA ASP A 38 7.30 1.13 4.45
C ASP A 38 6.65 -0.22 4.13
N ASN A 39 7.27 -0.96 3.23
CA ASN A 39 6.74 -2.21 2.73
C ASN A 39 7.81 -3.31 2.84
N PHE A 40 7.43 -4.46 3.41
CA PHE A 40 8.32 -5.60 3.60
C PHE A 40 7.65 -6.87 3.09
N HIS A 41 8.39 -7.66 2.33
CA HIS A 41 8.00 -8.99 1.90
C HIS A 41 8.83 -10.03 2.66
N VAL A 42 8.16 -10.99 3.25
CA VAL A 42 8.82 -12.07 4.03
C VAL A 42 8.41 -13.43 3.47
N ASP A 43 9.39 -14.25 3.13
CA ASP A 43 9.17 -15.66 2.76
C ASP A 43 8.72 -16.45 3.99
N LYS A 44 7.55 -17.08 3.91
CA LYS A 44 6.96 -17.83 5.03
C LYS A 44 7.75 -19.08 5.42
N GLU A 45 8.37 -19.75 4.47
CA GLU A 45 9.11 -20.99 4.74
C GLU A 45 10.47 -20.69 5.33
N LYS A 46 11.22 -19.79 4.70
CA LYS A 46 12.57 -19.44 5.11
C LYS A 46 12.62 -18.47 6.28
N MET A 47 11.53 -17.72 6.51
CA MET A 47 11.47 -16.64 7.49
C MET A 47 12.55 -15.58 7.25
N GLU A 48 12.70 -15.19 6.00
CA GLU A 48 13.67 -14.20 5.53
C GLU A 48 12.94 -13.03 4.85
N ILE A 49 13.44 -11.81 5.04
CA ILE A 49 12.95 -10.63 4.31
C ILE A 49 13.50 -10.72 2.89
N THR A 50 12.62 -10.90 1.92
CA THR A 50 12.98 -11.07 0.51
C THR A 50 13.03 -9.77 -0.27
N ASP A 51 12.23 -8.79 0.15
CA ASP A 51 12.20 -7.45 -0.44
C ASP A 51 11.75 -6.42 0.58
N ARG A 52 12.19 -5.17 0.40
CA ARG A 52 11.76 -4.04 1.21
C ARG A 52 11.76 -2.75 0.39
N MET A 53 10.79 -1.91 0.65
CA MET A 53 10.73 -0.56 0.13
C MET A 53 10.52 0.42 1.28
N ILE A 54 11.52 1.27 1.53
CA ILE A 54 11.46 2.30 2.57
C ILE A 54 11.05 3.61 1.92
N ASN A 55 9.90 4.12 2.32
CA ASN A 55 9.28 5.31 1.74
C ASN A 55 9.50 6.56 2.61
N ASP A 56 9.17 7.72 2.07
CA ASP A 56 9.32 9.00 2.75
C ASP A 56 7.99 9.36 3.47
N LYS A 57 7.95 9.13 4.78
CA LYS A 57 6.75 9.29 5.63
C LYS A 57 6.78 10.65 6.34
N HIS A 58 6.23 11.68 5.69
CA HIS A 58 6.33 13.08 6.12
C HIS A 58 5.44 13.45 7.29
N ILE A 59 4.36 12.72 7.52
CA ILE A 59 3.37 12.98 8.55
C ILE A 59 3.09 11.72 9.35
N ARG A 60 2.67 11.90 10.58
CA ARG A 60 2.20 10.83 11.46
C ARG A 60 0.99 11.30 12.26
N LEU A 61 0.10 10.39 12.59
CA LEU A 61 -0.99 10.61 13.53
C LEU A 61 -0.55 10.15 14.92
N VAL A 62 -0.63 11.03 15.90
CA VAL A 62 -0.26 10.70 17.28
C VAL A 62 -1.41 10.98 18.23
N ARG A 63 -1.50 10.22 19.33
CA ARG A 63 -2.47 10.45 20.39
C ARG A 63 -1.83 11.29 21.49
N LYS A 64 -2.43 12.42 21.80
CA LYS A 64 -2.03 13.29 22.92
C LYS A 64 -2.49 12.74 24.28
N ALA A 65 -1.94 13.32 25.35
CA ALA A 65 -2.28 12.93 26.71
C ALA A 65 -3.75 13.21 27.09
N ASP A 66 -4.40 14.18 26.44
CA ASP A 66 -5.83 14.49 26.58
C ASP A 66 -6.74 13.50 25.84
N GLY A 67 -6.14 12.62 25.02
CA GLY A 67 -6.84 11.59 24.24
C GLY A 67 -7.11 11.97 22.78
N ASP A 68 -6.91 13.21 22.40
CA ASP A 68 -7.08 13.69 21.03
C ASP A 68 -6.00 13.14 20.11
N CYS A 69 -6.39 12.84 18.85
CA CYS A 69 -5.46 12.47 17.79
C CYS A 69 -5.11 13.70 16.97
N VAL A 70 -3.82 13.94 16.77
CA VAL A 70 -3.32 15.07 15.99
C VAL A 70 -2.30 14.63 14.97
N GLU A 71 -2.32 15.31 13.84
CA GLU A 71 -1.28 15.16 12.83
C GLU A 71 -0.02 15.91 13.24
N GLU A 72 1.12 15.26 13.09
CA GLU A 72 2.44 15.84 13.28
C GLU A 72 3.30 15.63 12.03
N VAL A 73 4.13 16.64 11.75
CA VAL A 73 5.15 16.51 10.70
C VAL A 73 6.30 15.68 11.25
N VAL A 74 6.71 14.65 10.51
CA VAL A 74 7.87 13.81 10.83
C VAL A 74 9.15 14.57 10.45
N PRO A 75 10.17 14.65 11.33
CA PRO A 75 11.45 15.25 11.00
C PRO A 75 12.08 14.64 9.74
N ALA A 76 12.76 15.47 8.97
CA ALA A 76 13.26 15.08 7.64
C ALA A 76 14.26 13.92 7.65
N ASP A 77 15.02 13.79 8.70
CA ASP A 77 16.00 12.72 8.96
C ASP A 77 15.31 11.43 9.43
N GLU A 78 14.17 11.52 10.12
CA GLU A 78 13.35 10.38 10.57
C GLU A 78 12.44 9.85 9.45
N ALA A 79 11.89 10.75 8.62
CA ALA A 79 10.89 10.41 7.60
C ALA A 79 11.32 9.29 6.63
N LYS A 80 12.60 9.16 6.36
CA LYS A 80 13.20 8.15 5.46
C LYS A 80 13.76 6.94 6.18
N GLN A 81 13.69 6.91 7.50
CA GLN A 81 14.15 5.75 8.26
C GLN A 81 13.12 4.63 8.23
N GLN A 82 13.59 3.40 8.34
CA GLN A 82 12.76 2.22 8.50
C GLN A 82 12.00 2.30 9.82
N VAL A 83 10.67 2.12 9.79
CA VAL A 83 9.79 2.32 10.96
C VAL A 83 9.91 1.22 12.02
N ILE A 84 10.30 0.02 11.63
CA ILE A 84 10.51 -1.14 12.51
C ILE A 84 11.78 -1.89 12.12
N THR A 85 12.46 -2.48 13.09
CA THR A 85 13.69 -3.25 12.85
C THR A 85 13.41 -4.56 12.10
N ASP A 86 14.42 -5.12 11.43
CA ASP A 86 14.31 -6.43 10.77
C ASP A 86 13.87 -7.53 11.75
N ALA A 87 14.32 -7.46 13.01
CA ALA A 87 13.89 -8.38 14.05
C ALA A 87 12.38 -8.29 14.31
N GLN A 88 11.83 -7.08 14.36
CA GLN A 88 10.39 -6.85 14.53
C GLN A 88 9.59 -7.29 13.29
N VAL A 89 10.12 -7.05 12.08
CA VAL A 89 9.51 -7.58 10.84
C VAL A 89 9.38 -9.10 10.90
N LEU A 90 10.45 -9.81 11.28
CA LEU A 90 10.42 -11.28 11.40
C LEU A 90 9.55 -11.77 12.56
N GLU A 91 9.45 -11.00 13.64
CA GLU A 91 8.53 -11.32 14.74
C GLU A 91 7.06 -11.17 14.31
N LEU A 92 6.71 -10.10 13.61
CA LEU A 92 5.39 -9.92 12.98
C LEU A 92 5.06 -11.07 12.03
N ALA A 93 6.03 -11.49 11.21
CA ALA A 93 5.85 -12.64 10.31
C ALA A 93 5.58 -13.95 11.05
N LYS A 94 6.19 -14.17 12.23
CA LYS A 94 5.88 -15.33 13.09
C LYS A 94 4.44 -15.29 13.62
N TYR A 95 3.98 -14.09 14.07
CA TYR A 95 2.58 -13.91 14.49
C TYR A 95 1.63 -14.16 13.32
N ALA A 96 1.90 -13.59 12.15
CA ALA A 96 1.10 -13.76 10.93
C ALA A 96 0.93 -15.24 10.60
N LYS A 97 2.02 -16.01 10.56
CA LYS A 97 2.02 -17.45 10.28
C LYS A 97 1.24 -18.26 11.33
N ALA A 98 1.38 -17.92 12.61
CA ALA A 98 0.66 -18.56 13.69
C ALA A 98 -0.85 -18.32 13.61
N ILE A 99 -1.26 -17.08 13.31
CA ILE A 99 -2.65 -16.67 13.17
C ILE A 99 -3.28 -17.34 11.93
N GLU A 100 -2.61 -17.29 10.77
CA GLU A 100 -3.05 -18.00 9.57
C GLU A 100 -3.27 -19.47 9.81
N LYS A 101 -2.32 -20.14 10.48
CA LYS A 101 -2.45 -21.55 10.85
C LYS A 101 -3.65 -21.81 11.76
N HIS A 102 -3.92 -20.90 12.70
CA HIS A 102 -5.05 -21.03 13.63
C HIS A 102 -6.40 -20.92 12.93
N TYR A 103 -6.55 -19.95 12.01
CA TYR A 103 -7.80 -19.71 11.30
C TYR A 103 -7.95 -20.55 10.01
N GLY A 104 -6.88 -21.11 9.48
CA GLY A 104 -6.87 -21.98 8.29
C GLY A 104 -7.19 -21.24 6.98
N CYS A 105 -7.02 -19.92 6.93
CA CYS A 105 -7.24 -19.07 5.75
C CYS A 105 -6.25 -17.91 5.76
N TYR A 106 -6.13 -17.22 4.59
CA TYR A 106 -5.33 -16.00 4.53
C TYR A 106 -5.91 -14.91 5.42
N MET A 107 -5.02 -14.17 6.07
CA MET A 107 -5.39 -13.20 7.09
C MET A 107 -4.95 -11.78 6.71
N ASP A 108 -5.79 -10.83 7.08
CA ASP A 108 -5.57 -9.39 7.11
C ASP A 108 -5.49 -8.98 8.59
N MET A 109 -4.40 -8.35 9.00
CA MET A 109 -4.13 -8.05 10.39
C MET A 109 -3.62 -6.62 10.57
N GLU A 110 -4.05 -5.99 11.66
CA GLU A 110 -3.52 -4.71 12.12
C GLU A 110 -2.58 -4.93 13.29
N TRP A 111 -1.47 -4.19 13.32
CA TRP A 111 -0.45 -4.30 14.36
C TRP A 111 0.05 -2.94 14.82
N GLY A 112 0.63 -2.91 16.00
CA GLY A 112 1.29 -1.74 16.57
C GLY A 112 2.51 -2.13 17.40
N VAL A 113 3.50 -1.23 17.44
CA VAL A 113 4.67 -1.32 18.31
C VAL A 113 4.56 -0.22 19.36
N ASP A 114 4.55 -0.59 20.64
CA ASP A 114 4.56 0.37 21.74
C ASP A 114 5.93 1.07 21.82
N GLU A 115 5.93 2.38 21.77
CA GLU A 115 7.17 3.18 21.81
C GLU A 115 7.92 3.09 23.16
N ARG A 116 7.22 2.71 24.22
CA ARG A 116 7.78 2.69 25.59
C ARG A 116 8.66 1.48 25.85
N ASP A 117 8.31 0.32 25.28
CA ASP A 117 8.99 -0.95 25.53
C ASP A 117 9.35 -1.71 24.25
N GLY A 118 8.99 -1.21 23.07
CA GLY A 118 9.23 -1.83 21.78
C GLY A 118 8.38 -3.08 21.52
N LYS A 119 7.36 -3.34 22.35
CA LYS A 119 6.56 -4.55 22.28
C LYS A 119 5.56 -4.48 21.12
N ILE A 120 5.47 -5.60 20.40
CA ILE A 120 4.52 -5.79 19.31
C ILE A 120 3.16 -6.23 19.84
N TRP A 121 2.09 -5.62 19.31
CA TRP A 121 0.71 -5.96 19.58
C TRP A 121 -0.02 -6.22 18.27
N ILE A 122 -0.78 -7.32 18.24
CA ILE A 122 -1.76 -7.57 17.19
C ILE A 122 -3.07 -6.93 17.67
N LEU A 123 -3.55 -5.97 16.90
CA LEU A 123 -4.71 -5.14 17.26
C LEU A 123 -6.00 -5.72 16.71
N GLN A 124 -5.93 -6.28 15.49
CA GLN A 124 -7.05 -6.92 14.80
C GLN A 124 -6.53 -8.04 13.92
N ALA A 125 -7.35 -9.08 13.72
CA ALA A 125 -7.13 -10.11 12.72
C ALA A 125 -8.47 -10.50 12.11
N ARG A 126 -8.54 -10.56 10.78
CA ARG A 126 -9.72 -10.97 10.02
C ARG A 126 -9.33 -11.78 8.79
N PRO A 127 -10.19 -12.68 8.29
CA PRO A 127 -9.94 -13.37 7.03
C PRO A 127 -9.79 -12.38 5.87
N GLU A 128 -8.75 -12.58 5.06
CA GLU A 128 -8.60 -11.89 3.80
C GLU A 128 -9.67 -12.40 2.80
N THR A 129 -10.37 -11.52 2.10
CA THR A 129 -11.59 -11.90 1.37
C THR A 129 -11.43 -11.99 -0.14
N VAL A 130 -10.37 -11.43 -0.72
CA VAL A 130 -10.16 -11.41 -2.18
C VAL A 130 -9.54 -12.72 -2.64
N TRP A 131 -8.39 -13.09 -2.09
CA TRP A 131 -7.66 -14.30 -2.47
C TRP A 131 -8.21 -15.57 -1.82
N SER A 132 -8.80 -15.48 -0.63
CA SER A 132 -9.46 -16.61 0.02
C SER A 132 -10.69 -17.12 -0.74
N ARG A 133 -11.28 -16.31 -1.63
CA ARG A 133 -12.42 -16.69 -2.47
C ARG A 133 -12.05 -17.11 -3.88
N LYS A 134 -10.84 -16.80 -4.33
CA LYS A 134 -10.37 -17.25 -5.65
C LYS A 134 -9.99 -18.72 -5.54
N GLU A 135 -10.57 -19.58 -6.37
CA GLU A 135 -10.02 -20.92 -6.60
C GLU A 135 -8.55 -20.74 -7.00
N LYS A 136 -7.66 -21.61 -6.50
CA LYS A 136 -6.21 -21.56 -6.81
C LYS A 136 -5.99 -21.64 -8.32
N THR A 137 -6.11 -20.51 -8.96
CA THR A 137 -5.67 -20.33 -10.35
C THR A 137 -4.17 -20.10 -10.29
N GLU A 138 -3.46 -20.73 -11.22
CA GLU A 138 -2.00 -20.69 -11.32
C GLU A 138 -1.47 -19.26 -11.07
N VAL A 139 -0.46 -19.17 -10.20
CA VAL A 139 0.27 -17.96 -9.86
C VAL A 139 0.62 -17.24 -11.16
N SER A 140 0.01 -16.10 -11.41
CA SER A 140 0.40 -15.28 -12.55
C SER A 140 1.88 -14.93 -12.37
N GLU A 141 2.68 -15.20 -13.38
CA GLU A 141 4.10 -14.84 -13.42
C GLU A 141 4.28 -13.42 -12.89
N LYS A 142 5.38 -13.19 -12.14
CA LYS A 142 5.73 -11.85 -11.62
C LYS A 142 5.37 -10.80 -12.67
N PRO A 143 4.65 -9.74 -12.31
CA PRO A 143 4.34 -8.68 -13.26
C PRO A 143 5.65 -8.30 -13.95
N SER A 144 5.69 -8.44 -15.26
CA SER A 144 6.89 -8.14 -16.03
C SER A 144 7.25 -6.69 -15.71
N THR A 145 8.35 -6.50 -15.00
CA THR A 145 8.96 -5.18 -14.96
C THR A 145 9.19 -4.82 -16.40
N LEU A 146 8.42 -3.86 -16.91
CA LEU A 146 8.73 -3.30 -18.22
C LEU A 146 10.18 -2.85 -18.09
N ASP A 147 11.05 -3.50 -18.84
CA ASP A 147 12.36 -2.93 -19.09
C ASP A 147 12.06 -1.57 -19.69
N ALA A 148 12.23 -0.52 -18.87
CA ALA A 148 11.85 0.83 -19.27
C ALA A 148 12.64 1.27 -20.51
N GLY A 149 13.64 0.49 -20.90
CA GLY A 149 14.48 0.75 -22.06
C GLY A 149 14.99 2.20 -21.98
N ASN A 150 14.98 2.87 -23.10
CA ASN A 150 15.39 4.28 -23.21
C ASN A 150 14.20 5.26 -23.06
N ARG A 151 13.22 4.97 -22.17
CA ARG A 151 12.04 5.81 -21.91
C ARG A 151 12.28 6.66 -20.67
N ASP A 152 11.87 7.94 -20.72
CA ASP A 152 11.92 8.82 -19.58
C ASP A 152 10.88 8.37 -18.53
N ILE A 153 11.37 8.04 -17.35
CA ILE A 153 10.50 7.70 -16.20
C ILE A 153 10.10 9.01 -15.53
N ILE A 154 8.80 9.34 -15.58
CA ILE A 154 8.25 10.56 -14.98
C ILE A 154 8.07 10.37 -13.48
N VAL A 155 7.44 9.27 -13.05
CA VAL A 155 7.19 8.94 -11.64
C VAL A 155 7.38 7.44 -11.37
N LYS A 156 7.65 7.11 -10.11
CA LYS A 156 7.73 5.74 -9.60
C LYS A 156 6.87 5.61 -8.36
N GLY A 157 6.31 4.43 -8.12
CA GLY A 157 5.51 4.14 -6.95
C GLY A 157 5.37 2.64 -6.72
N LEU A 158 4.52 2.26 -5.77
CA LEU A 158 4.20 0.86 -5.45
C LEU A 158 3.28 0.28 -6.53
N PRO A 159 3.59 -0.90 -7.09
CA PRO A 159 2.76 -1.57 -8.11
C PRO A 159 1.55 -2.24 -7.46
N ALA A 160 0.49 -1.47 -7.23
CA ALA A 160 -0.68 -1.91 -6.47
C ALA A 160 -1.62 -2.86 -7.21
N SER A 161 -1.69 -2.76 -8.53
CA SER A 161 -2.41 -3.70 -9.40
C SER A 161 -1.61 -3.90 -10.68
N PRO A 162 -1.39 -5.17 -11.12
CA PRO A 162 -0.51 -5.47 -12.23
C PRO A 162 -1.13 -5.08 -13.57
N GLY A 163 -0.28 -4.83 -14.57
CA GLY A 163 -0.68 -4.58 -15.95
C GLY A 163 0.07 -3.43 -16.59
N ASN A 164 -0.22 -3.22 -17.88
CA ASN A 164 0.36 -2.15 -18.68
C ASN A 164 -0.78 -1.40 -19.37
N ALA A 165 -0.74 -0.08 -19.35
CA ALA A 165 -1.71 0.74 -20.04
C ALA A 165 -1.03 1.96 -20.68
N ALA A 166 -1.62 2.43 -21.77
CA ALA A 166 -1.25 3.67 -22.43
C ALA A 166 -2.50 4.48 -22.71
N GLY A 167 -2.46 5.76 -22.41
CA GLY A 167 -3.57 6.68 -22.59
C GLY A 167 -3.18 8.10 -22.23
N LYS A 168 -4.10 9.02 -22.47
CA LYS A 168 -3.94 10.40 -22.03
C LYS A 168 -4.05 10.43 -20.49
N ALA A 169 -3.09 11.02 -19.82
CA ALA A 169 -3.16 11.28 -18.39
C ALA A 169 -4.12 12.45 -18.12
N HIS A 170 -5.00 12.26 -17.14
CA HIS A 170 -5.93 13.29 -16.67
C HIS A 170 -5.74 13.47 -15.18
N VAL A 171 -5.24 14.61 -14.78
CA VAL A 171 -5.01 14.96 -13.37
C VAL A 171 -6.28 15.54 -12.79
N ILE A 172 -6.86 14.87 -11.81
CA ILE A 172 -8.04 15.35 -11.06
C ILE A 172 -7.66 15.44 -9.59
N ILE A 173 -7.77 16.62 -9.03
CA ILE A 173 -7.43 16.88 -7.62
C ILE A 173 -8.69 16.88 -6.75
N ASN A 174 -9.76 17.52 -7.24
CA ASN A 174 -10.99 17.66 -6.49
C ASN A 174 -12.02 16.62 -6.93
N PRO A 175 -12.72 15.96 -5.99
CA PRO A 175 -13.78 15.02 -6.32
C PRO A 175 -14.91 15.63 -7.16
N GLU A 176 -15.12 16.93 -7.07
CA GLU A 176 -16.13 17.66 -7.84
C GLU A 176 -15.87 17.66 -9.36
N ASP A 177 -14.60 17.47 -9.77
CA ASP A 177 -14.18 17.46 -11.17
C ASP A 177 -14.22 16.05 -11.80
N ILE A 178 -14.66 15.03 -11.07
CA ILE A 178 -14.70 13.62 -11.52
C ILE A 178 -15.52 13.44 -12.81
N ASP A 179 -16.54 14.24 -13.02
CA ASP A 179 -17.40 14.18 -14.20
C ASP A 179 -16.66 14.57 -15.49
N GLU A 180 -15.55 15.30 -15.40
CA GLU A 180 -14.70 15.65 -16.54
C GLU A 180 -13.88 14.45 -17.05
N PHE A 181 -13.73 13.39 -16.22
CA PHE A 181 -12.94 12.21 -16.55
C PHE A 181 -13.60 11.36 -17.65
N LYS A 182 -12.85 11.11 -18.72
CA LYS A 182 -13.34 10.39 -19.90
C LYS A 182 -12.90 8.94 -19.89
N GLU A 183 -13.72 8.10 -20.49
CA GLU A 183 -13.39 6.68 -20.68
C GLU A 183 -12.08 6.50 -21.45
N GLY A 184 -11.21 5.62 -20.96
CA GLY A 184 -9.95 5.29 -21.59
C GLY A 184 -8.78 6.21 -21.23
N GLU A 185 -8.97 7.21 -20.40
CA GLU A 185 -7.89 8.04 -19.85
C GLU A 185 -7.18 7.33 -18.68
N ILE A 186 -6.02 7.83 -18.28
CA ILE A 186 -5.28 7.42 -17.08
C ILE A 186 -5.61 8.42 -15.98
N LEU A 187 -6.22 7.93 -14.91
CA LEU A 187 -6.56 8.75 -13.75
C LEU A 187 -5.31 9.03 -12.92
N VAL A 188 -5.00 10.30 -12.71
CA VAL A 188 -3.91 10.77 -11.85
C VAL A 188 -4.50 11.65 -10.76
N THR A 189 -4.30 11.29 -9.48
CA THR A 189 -4.88 12.02 -8.37
C THR A 189 -4.02 11.91 -7.11
N ALA A 190 -4.28 12.75 -6.12
CA ALA A 190 -3.57 12.66 -4.84
C ALA A 190 -3.92 11.35 -4.10
N MET A 191 -5.20 11.00 -4.03
CA MET A 191 -5.74 9.79 -3.41
C MET A 191 -7.16 9.55 -3.94
N THR A 192 -7.65 8.31 -3.85
CA THR A 192 -9.06 7.99 -4.15
C THR A 192 -9.84 7.64 -2.89
N ALA A 193 -11.15 7.83 -2.94
CA ALA A 193 -12.14 7.49 -1.93
C ALA A 193 -13.34 6.77 -2.61
N PRO A 194 -14.32 6.25 -1.87
CA PRO A 194 -15.43 5.48 -2.46
C PRO A 194 -16.22 6.21 -3.55
N ASP A 195 -16.33 7.52 -3.50
CA ASP A 195 -16.98 8.37 -4.50
C ASP A 195 -16.22 8.44 -5.85
N TRP A 196 -14.95 8.04 -5.89
CA TRP A 196 -14.14 7.96 -7.11
C TRP A 196 -14.38 6.72 -7.97
N VAL A 197 -15.09 5.70 -7.44
CA VAL A 197 -15.32 4.42 -8.15
C VAL A 197 -15.90 4.59 -9.56
N PRO A 198 -16.81 5.54 -9.83
CA PRO A 198 -17.31 5.77 -11.18
C PRO A 198 -16.23 6.21 -12.19
N ALA A 199 -15.29 7.06 -11.79
CA ALA A 199 -14.13 7.44 -12.61
C ALA A 199 -13.14 6.28 -12.74
N MET A 200 -12.86 5.58 -11.65
CA MET A 200 -11.95 4.43 -11.64
C MET A 200 -12.39 3.35 -12.64
N LYS A 201 -13.70 3.08 -12.77
CA LYS A 201 -14.24 2.12 -13.74
C LYS A 201 -14.01 2.51 -15.21
N LYS A 202 -13.87 3.81 -15.51
CA LYS A 202 -13.60 4.33 -16.85
C LYS A 202 -12.10 4.38 -17.16
N ALA A 203 -11.25 4.28 -16.13
CA ALA A 203 -9.80 4.45 -16.25
C ALA A 203 -9.13 3.24 -16.91
N LYS A 204 -8.13 3.50 -17.76
CA LYS A 204 -7.21 2.46 -18.26
C LYS A 204 -6.11 2.12 -17.26
N ALA A 205 -5.73 3.08 -16.43
CA ALA A 205 -4.81 2.91 -15.32
C ALA A 205 -5.06 3.99 -14.28
N ILE A 206 -4.57 3.76 -13.07
CA ILE A 206 -4.70 4.68 -11.94
C ILE A 206 -3.32 4.96 -11.37
N VAL A 207 -3.04 6.23 -11.09
CA VAL A 207 -1.80 6.69 -10.45
C VAL A 207 -2.16 7.61 -9.30
N THR A 208 -1.66 7.31 -8.09
CA THR A 208 -1.90 8.18 -6.94
C THR A 208 -0.61 8.65 -6.29
N ASP A 209 -0.62 9.89 -5.77
CA ASP A 209 0.51 10.45 -5.04
C ASP A 209 0.76 9.72 -3.72
N ALA A 210 -0.28 9.46 -2.95
CA ALA A 210 -0.22 8.76 -1.67
C ALA A 210 -0.81 7.35 -1.74
N GLY A 211 -0.66 6.59 -0.66
CA GLY A 211 -1.22 5.26 -0.49
C GLY A 211 -0.22 4.12 -0.50
N GLY A 212 -0.61 3.02 0.12
CA GLY A 212 0.07 1.74 0.14
C GLY A 212 -0.72 0.66 -0.60
N MET A 213 -0.29 -0.58 -0.43
CA MET A 213 -0.93 -1.75 -1.08
C MET A 213 -2.36 -1.99 -0.61
N THR A 214 -2.74 -1.41 0.51
CA THR A 214 -4.02 -1.59 1.20
C THR A 214 -4.95 -0.39 1.11
N CYS A 215 -4.54 0.71 0.46
CA CYS A 215 -5.40 1.87 0.28
C CYS A 215 -6.56 1.61 -0.69
N HIS A 216 -7.58 2.47 -0.67
CA HIS A 216 -8.77 2.36 -1.51
C HIS A 216 -8.42 2.20 -3.01
N ALA A 217 -7.49 3.02 -3.54
CA ALA A 217 -7.04 2.91 -4.93
C ALA A 217 -6.53 1.49 -5.26
N SER A 218 -5.72 0.92 -4.37
CA SER A 218 -5.11 -0.40 -4.55
C SER A 218 -6.15 -1.52 -4.55
N ILE A 219 -7.07 -1.51 -3.58
CA ILE A 219 -8.10 -2.55 -3.43
C ILE A 219 -9.03 -2.53 -4.63
N VAL A 220 -9.61 -1.38 -4.94
CA VAL A 220 -10.58 -1.25 -6.04
C VAL A 220 -9.94 -1.52 -7.40
N SER A 221 -8.70 -1.09 -7.62
CA SER A 221 -7.99 -1.38 -8.88
C SER A 221 -7.79 -2.89 -9.10
N ARG A 222 -7.44 -3.65 -8.05
CA ARG A 222 -7.34 -5.12 -8.12
C ARG A 222 -8.70 -5.78 -8.38
N GLU A 223 -9.77 -5.29 -7.75
CA GLU A 223 -11.13 -5.79 -7.99
C GLU A 223 -11.60 -5.54 -9.43
N LEU A 224 -11.24 -4.38 -9.99
CA LEU A 224 -11.60 -3.98 -11.36
C LEU A 224 -10.63 -4.57 -12.42
N GLY A 225 -9.47 -5.11 -12.02
CA GLY A 225 -8.42 -5.57 -12.95
C GLY A 225 -7.74 -4.43 -13.70
N ILE A 226 -7.67 -3.23 -13.13
CA ILE A 226 -7.10 -2.03 -13.74
C ILE A 226 -5.67 -1.83 -13.20
N PRO A 227 -4.66 -1.62 -14.07
CA PRO A 227 -3.29 -1.31 -13.64
C PRO A 227 -3.26 -0.10 -12.69
N CYS A 228 -2.53 -0.23 -11.58
CA CYS A 228 -2.48 0.83 -10.58
C CYS A 228 -1.09 0.98 -9.97
N ILE A 229 -0.64 2.23 -9.87
CA ILE A 229 0.58 2.63 -9.15
C ILE A 229 0.16 3.63 -8.08
N VAL A 230 0.56 3.38 -6.83
CA VAL A 230 0.27 4.25 -5.69
C VAL A 230 1.54 4.74 -5.01
N GLY A 231 1.44 5.78 -4.19
CA GLY A 231 2.58 6.26 -3.41
C GLY A 231 3.68 6.88 -4.26
N THR A 232 3.34 7.60 -5.33
CA THR A 232 4.32 8.24 -6.22
C THR A 232 4.93 9.50 -5.63
N LYS A 233 4.38 10.02 -4.51
CA LYS A 233 4.85 11.23 -3.87
C LYS A 233 6.20 11.03 -3.23
N SER A 234 7.16 11.85 -3.64
CA SER A 234 8.44 12.06 -2.96
C SER A 234 8.60 13.55 -2.64
N ARG A 235 9.65 13.93 -1.89
CA ARG A 235 9.91 15.36 -1.59
C ARG A 235 10.04 16.25 -2.83
N SER A 236 10.39 15.68 -3.96
CA SER A 236 10.69 16.43 -5.18
C SER A 236 9.75 16.15 -6.35
N HIS A 237 8.91 15.12 -6.25
CA HIS A 237 8.06 14.66 -7.36
C HIS A 237 6.73 14.11 -6.82
N GLU A 238 5.64 14.54 -7.43
CA GLU A 238 4.29 14.01 -7.26
C GLU A 238 3.73 13.75 -8.67
N ALA A 239 2.93 12.70 -8.85
CA ALA A 239 2.32 12.44 -10.15
C ALA A 239 1.42 13.60 -10.59
N THR A 240 0.64 14.13 -9.63
CA THR A 240 -0.28 15.25 -9.89
C THR A 240 0.39 16.55 -10.35
N THR A 241 1.67 16.76 -10.01
CA THR A 241 2.44 17.94 -10.42
C THR A 241 3.41 17.67 -11.56
N SER A 242 3.86 16.44 -11.72
CA SER A 242 4.85 16.02 -12.73
C SER A 242 4.22 15.64 -14.06
N ILE A 243 2.97 15.16 -14.04
CA ILE A 243 2.19 14.81 -15.22
C ILE A 243 1.32 16.02 -15.58
N LYS A 244 1.50 16.57 -16.79
CA LYS A 244 0.75 17.74 -17.29
C LYS A 244 -0.06 17.38 -18.53
#